data_fbc6fb9c83eb36c3e9628dcdd4ef5342
#
_entry.id   fbc6fb9c83eb36c3e9628dcdd4ef5342
#
_cell.length_a   1.000
_cell.length_b   1.000
_cell.length_c   1.000
_cell.angle_alpha   90.00
_cell.angle_beta   90.00
_cell.angle_gamma   90.00
#
_symmetry.space_group_name_H-M   'P 1'
#
loop_
_entity.id
_entity.type
_entity.pdbx_description
1 polymer ?
#
loop_
_entity_poly.entity_id
_entity_poly.type
_entity_poly.pdbx_seq_one_letter_code
_entity_poly.pdbx_strand_id
1 'polypeptide(L)'
;MTTDSPTRRLSRRDAVMLAAGVLVAFVTFGLWTVFSDEGEEASTEAEQASAAPQAATDELVVRPDVLKAAGIELATVRLGPRVERVTASGTVEPNELQIQDVTPLVSGRVERLSVVEGSAVRAGTVLLTMSSPEVAELQGNLRAAEARLAEADATLTRTRRLVDLGAGAGKDLVAAESAQGAAQADVAQLRQRLAALGASASIGSTAVASTTSVRAASSATVIERLVNPGQWIEAGTAVIKLANLSTVWVVVNLPEARLPAVRVGAPVEIRVAALDNIVINGKVAYIESHLDAETRTAPVRVEVPNPGHRLRIGMFVEVAIEGQRTGGDQLMIPSAAVQRIGERTVVFVPLDDAGKFQIRDVELGDEFDGLRVVLTGVRAGERVVSKGGFTLKSQLLKGQFGEDEELGGKER
;
A
#
# COMPACT_ATOMS: atom_id res chain seq x y z
N MET A 1 -7.70 38.50 32.01
CA MET A 1 -8.91 38.91 31.27
C MET A 1 -9.73 37.64 31.05
N THR A 2 -10.65 37.44 31.94
CA THR A 2 -11.57 36.30 32.06
C THR A 2 -12.76 36.55 31.14
N THR A 3 -13.11 35.58 30.31
CA THR A 3 -14.43 35.57 29.64
C THR A 3 -15.13 34.25 29.95
N ASP A 4 -16.15 34.46 30.71
CA ASP A 4 -17.13 33.57 31.29
C ASP A 4 -18.11 33.08 30.20
N SER A 5 -18.45 31.78 30.17
CA SER A 5 -19.47 31.19 29.30
C SER A 5 -20.71 30.87 30.15
N PRO A 6 -21.90 31.36 29.82
CA PRO A 6 -23.08 31.08 30.60
C PRO A 6 -23.74 29.74 30.24
N THR A 7 -23.78 28.82 31.19
CA THR A 7 -24.62 27.62 31.18
C THR A 7 -26.11 28.02 31.33
N ARG A 8 -26.91 27.83 30.30
CA ARG A 8 -28.37 28.03 30.32
C ARG A 8 -29.04 26.92 31.13
N ARG A 9 -29.49 27.23 32.35
CA ARG A 9 -30.37 26.36 33.15
C ARG A 9 -31.79 26.42 32.56
N LEU A 10 -32.32 25.27 32.17
CA LEU A 10 -33.74 25.12 31.79
C LEU A 10 -34.64 25.47 33.01
N SER A 11 -35.66 26.30 32.78
CA SER A 11 -36.56 26.76 33.83
C SER A 11 -37.59 25.65 34.18
N ARG A 12 -38.03 25.64 35.47
CA ARG A 12 -39.04 24.69 35.95
C ARG A 12 -40.36 24.69 35.22
N ARG A 13 -40.62 25.69 34.36
CA ARG A 13 -41.86 25.83 33.54
C ARG A 13 -41.79 24.92 32.30
N ASP A 14 -40.63 24.68 31.75
CA ASP A 14 -40.48 23.85 30.53
C ASP A 14 -40.64 22.34 30.87
N ALA A 15 -40.31 21.92 32.09
CA ALA A 15 -40.50 20.57 32.55
C ALA A 15 -41.97 20.19 32.82
N VAL A 16 -42.81 21.17 33.15
CA VAL A 16 -44.25 20.94 33.41
C VAL A 16 -45.06 20.81 32.12
N MET A 17 -44.64 21.48 31.05
CA MET A 17 -45.33 21.38 29.73
C MET A 17 -45.08 20.02 29.05
N LEU A 18 -43.91 19.40 29.26
CA LEU A 18 -43.60 18.08 28.72
C LEU A 18 -44.33 16.94 29.44
N ALA A 19 -44.64 17.09 30.74
CA ALA A 19 -45.40 16.11 31.52
C ALA A 19 -46.90 16.11 31.18
N ALA A 20 -47.47 17.26 30.82
CA ALA A 20 -48.88 17.38 30.46
C ALA A 20 -49.21 16.80 29.08
N GLY A 21 -48.24 16.82 28.13
CA GLY A 21 -48.43 16.28 26.77
C GLY A 21 -48.50 14.76 26.74
N VAL A 22 -47.77 14.06 27.62
CA VAL A 22 -47.74 12.58 27.66
C VAL A 22 -49.01 12.02 28.32
N LEU A 23 -49.64 12.76 29.24
CA LEU A 23 -50.82 12.27 29.95
C LEU A 23 -52.11 12.36 29.10
N VAL A 24 -52.18 13.27 28.15
CA VAL A 24 -53.31 13.39 27.20
C VAL A 24 -53.26 12.29 26.13
N ALA A 25 -52.09 11.85 25.72
CA ALA A 25 -51.94 10.77 24.73
C ALA A 25 -52.31 9.38 25.29
N PHE A 26 -52.15 9.15 26.59
CA PHE A 26 -52.56 7.85 27.22
C PHE A 26 -54.06 7.75 27.49
N VAL A 27 -54.75 8.86 27.70
CA VAL A 27 -56.19 8.83 27.95
C VAL A 27 -56.99 8.63 26.65
N THR A 28 -56.51 9.14 25.51
CA THR A 28 -57.22 8.94 24.21
C THR A 28 -57.00 7.56 23.64
N PHE A 29 -55.88 6.85 23.97
CA PHE A 29 -55.61 5.48 23.55
C PHE A 29 -56.39 4.45 24.40
N GLY A 30 -56.66 4.77 25.68
CA GLY A 30 -57.44 3.89 26.57
C GLY A 30 -58.96 3.92 26.34
N LEU A 31 -59.51 4.96 25.64
CA LEU A 31 -60.94 5.02 25.36
C LEU A 31 -61.37 4.34 24.05
N TRP A 32 -60.42 3.99 23.19
CA TRP A 32 -60.71 3.30 21.92
C TRP A 32 -60.82 1.79 22.03
N THR A 33 -60.38 1.18 23.15
CA THR A 33 -60.42 -0.27 23.36
C THR A 33 -61.63 -0.81 24.15
N VAL A 34 -62.57 0.08 24.53
CA VAL A 34 -63.75 -0.31 25.36
C VAL A 34 -65.08 -0.29 24.59
N PHE A 35 -65.07 0.16 23.31
CA PHE A 35 -66.33 0.24 22.50
C PHE A 35 -66.26 -0.57 21.21
N SER A 36 -65.82 -1.86 21.29
CA SER A 36 -65.97 -2.78 20.17
C SER A 36 -66.16 -4.19 20.71
N ASP A 37 -67.32 -4.39 21.30
CA ASP A 37 -67.87 -5.75 21.51
C ASP A 37 -69.36 -5.65 21.31
N GLU A 38 -69.86 -6.41 20.35
CA GLU A 38 -71.13 -7.08 20.22
C GLU A 38 -71.50 -7.34 18.76
N GLY A 39 -71.68 -8.59 18.45
CA GLY A 39 -72.38 -9.00 17.20
C GLY A 39 -71.92 -10.32 16.63
N GLU A 40 -72.31 -11.35 17.29
CA GLU A 40 -72.45 -12.78 16.92
C GLU A 40 -72.91 -12.99 15.46
N GLU A 41 -72.31 -13.86 14.68
CA GLU A 41 -72.90 -15.15 14.26
C GLU A 41 -71.93 -15.95 13.39
N ALA A 42 -71.99 -17.24 13.61
CA ALA A 42 -71.20 -18.32 13.05
C ALA A 42 -71.37 -18.48 11.53
N SER A 43 -70.27 -18.78 10.84
CA SER A 43 -70.23 -19.84 9.83
C SER A 43 -68.81 -20.31 9.54
N THR A 44 -68.65 -21.56 9.74
CA THR A 44 -67.64 -22.50 9.30
C THR A 44 -67.24 -22.23 7.84
N GLU A 45 -65.92 -22.01 7.56
CA GLU A 45 -65.29 -22.67 6.43
C GLU A 45 -63.81 -22.33 6.31
N ALA A 46 -63.03 -23.41 6.22
CA ALA A 46 -61.81 -23.55 5.44
C ALA A 46 -60.59 -22.69 5.80
N GLU A 47 -59.73 -23.30 6.58
CA GLU A 47 -58.27 -23.38 6.38
C GLU A 47 -57.83 -22.96 4.97
N GLN A 48 -57.39 -21.67 4.82
CA GLN A 48 -56.55 -21.28 3.72
C GLN A 48 -55.19 -20.88 4.28
N ALA A 49 -54.29 -21.86 4.26
CA ALA A 49 -52.88 -21.66 4.36
C ALA A 49 -52.49 -20.53 3.39
N SER A 50 -51.82 -19.50 3.92
CA SER A 50 -51.18 -18.45 3.15
C SER A 50 -50.11 -19.09 2.26
N ALA A 51 -50.49 -19.42 1.03
CA ALA A 51 -49.56 -19.83 -0.01
C ALA A 51 -48.69 -18.63 -0.36
N ALA A 52 -47.42 -18.75 -0.05
CA ALA A 52 -46.38 -17.93 -0.69
C ALA A 52 -46.59 -18.04 -2.22
N PRO A 53 -46.33 -16.98 -2.99
CA PRO A 53 -46.51 -17.05 -4.43
C PRO A 53 -45.66 -18.20 -5.00
N GLN A 54 -46.33 -19.24 -5.49
CA GLN A 54 -45.69 -20.31 -6.24
C GLN A 54 -45.11 -19.69 -7.52
N ALA A 55 -43.82 -19.55 -7.55
CA ALA A 55 -43.09 -19.24 -8.75
C ALA A 55 -43.43 -20.30 -9.81
N ALA A 56 -43.99 -19.89 -10.93
CA ALA A 56 -44.26 -20.77 -12.07
C ALA A 56 -42.93 -21.47 -12.42
N THR A 57 -42.88 -22.78 -12.21
CA THR A 57 -41.69 -23.59 -12.40
C THR A 57 -41.65 -23.98 -13.88
N ASP A 58 -41.06 -23.10 -14.72
CA ASP A 58 -40.82 -23.46 -16.12
C ASP A 58 -39.66 -24.46 -16.16
N GLU A 59 -39.92 -25.70 -16.53
CA GLU A 59 -38.87 -26.68 -16.79
C GLU A 59 -38.48 -26.65 -18.28
N LEU A 60 -37.20 -26.58 -18.53
CA LEU A 60 -36.63 -26.73 -19.88
C LEU A 60 -35.96 -28.09 -20.00
N VAL A 61 -36.45 -28.91 -20.94
CA VAL A 61 -35.83 -30.19 -21.31
C VAL A 61 -35.02 -29.99 -22.56
N VAL A 62 -33.72 -30.27 -22.49
CA VAL A 62 -32.78 -30.08 -23.62
C VAL A 62 -32.20 -31.43 -24.00
N ARG A 63 -32.16 -31.68 -25.32
CA ARG A 63 -31.59 -32.92 -25.85
C ARG A 63 -30.08 -33.04 -25.60
N PRO A 64 -29.56 -34.26 -25.39
CA PRO A 64 -28.15 -34.48 -25.06
C PRO A 64 -27.14 -33.99 -26.12
N ASP A 65 -27.53 -33.99 -27.40
CA ASP A 65 -26.72 -33.47 -28.50
C ASP A 65 -26.51 -31.97 -28.39
N VAL A 66 -27.57 -31.24 -28.04
CA VAL A 66 -27.52 -29.78 -27.83
C VAL A 66 -26.71 -29.41 -26.60
N LEU A 67 -26.81 -30.18 -25.52
CA LEU A 67 -26.03 -29.97 -24.30
C LEU A 67 -24.52 -30.06 -24.53
N LYS A 68 -24.10 -31.08 -25.30
CA LYS A 68 -22.68 -31.24 -25.67
C LYS A 68 -22.19 -30.10 -26.56
N ALA A 69 -23.03 -29.65 -27.50
CA ALA A 69 -22.67 -28.54 -28.40
C ALA A 69 -22.64 -27.16 -27.67
N ALA A 70 -23.48 -27.00 -26.64
CA ALA A 70 -23.60 -25.74 -25.88
C ALA A 70 -22.42 -25.47 -24.94
N GLY A 71 -21.59 -26.47 -24.60
CA GLY A 71 -20.47 -26.33 -23.70
C GLY A 71 -20.88 -25.78 -22.33
N ILE A 72 -21.92 -26.40 -21.71
CA ILE A 72 -22.49 -25.89 -20.46
C ILE A 72 -21.50 -26.03 -19.32
N GLU A 73 -21.18 -24.91 -18.70
CA GLU A 73 -20.41 -24.86 -17.44
C GLU A 73 -21.34 -24.43 -16.31
N LEU A 74 -21.15 -25.05 -15.15
CA LEU A 74 -21.92 -24.76 -13.95
C LEU A 74 -21.06 -23.97 -12.98
N ALA A 75 -21.66 -22.97 -12.34
CA ALA A 75 -21.09 -22.26 -11.21
C ALA A 75 -21.93 -22.47 -9.96
N THR A 76 -21.30 -22.52 -8.82
CA THR A 76 -21.99 -22.62 -7.53
C THR A 76 -22.32 -21.23 -7.01
N VAL A 77 -23.56 -21.05 -6.55
CA VAL A 77 -24.01 -19.84 -5.85
C VAL A 77 -23.23 -19.71 -4.55
N ARG A 78 -22.44 -18.65 -4.44
CA ARG A 78 -21.59 -18.38 -3.28
C ARG A 78 -22.29 -17.43 -2.34
N LEU A 79 -22.22 -17.75 -1.04
CA LEU A 79 -22.59 -16.82 0.02
C LEU A 79 -21.30 -16.23 0.58
N GLY A 80 -21.22 -14.92 0.61
CA GLY A 80 -20.03 -14.24 1.15
C GLY A 80 -20.20 -12.74 1.20
N PRO A 81 -19.28 -12.06 1.88
CA PRO A 81 -19.28 -10.61 1.93
C PRO A 81 -18.92 -10.05 0.55
N ARG A 82 -19.52 -8.93 0.22
CA ARG A 82 -19.11 -8.13 -0.95
C ARG A 82 -17.75 -7.51 -0.65
N VAL A 83 -16.76 -7.87 -1.44
CA VAL A 83 -15.43 -7.23 -1.41
C VAL A 83 -15.31 -6.37 -2.66
N GLU A 84 -15.32 -5.07 -2.49
CA GLU A 84 -15.11 -4.16 -3.60
C GLU A 84 -13.62 -4.16 -3.96
N ARG A 85 -13.30 -4.45 -5.22
CA ARG A 85 -11.91 -4.37 -5.72
C ARG A 85 -11.72 -3.02 -6.41
N VAL A 86 -10.81 -2.21 -5.88
CA VAL A 86 -10.47 -0.90 -6.45
C VAL A 86 -9.27 -1.05 -7.37
N THR A 87 -9.49 -0.89 -8.67
CA THR A 87 -8.41 -0.92 -9.66
C THR A 87 -8.00 0.49 -10.05
N ALA A 88 -6.69 0.72 -10.13
CA ALA A 88 -6.12 2.00 -10.54
C ALA A 88 -4.72 1.79 -11.13
N SER A 89 -4.20 2.80 -11.84
CA SER A 89 -2.81 2.83 -12.28
C SER A 89 -1.93 3.45 -11.21
N GLY A 90 -0.72 2.94 -11.06
CA GLY A 90 0.28 3.47 -10.13
C GLY A 90 1.64 3.61 -10.79
N THR A 91 2.51 4.35 -10.13
CA THR A 91 3.92 4.54 -10.52
C THR A 91 4.83 3.99 -9.41
N VAL A 92 5.89 3.30 -9.83
CA VAL A 92 6.92 2.81 -8.89
C VAL A 92 7.82 3.96 -8.49
N GLU A 93 7.93 4.20 -7.20
CA GLU A 93 8.77 5.25 -6.60
C GLU A 93 9.71 4.65 -5.55
N PRO A 94 10.84 5.30 -5.24
CA PRO A 94 11.68 4.86 -4.15
C PRO A 94 10.93 5.01 -2.82
N ASN A 95 11.19 4.12 -1.88
CA ASN A 95 10.71 4.30 -0.51
C ASN A 95 11.45 5.48 0.13
N GLU A 96 10.76 6.60 0.33
CA GLU A 96 11.35 7.83 0.89
C GLU A 96 12.01 7.62 2.26
N LEU A 97 11.49 6.67 3.06
CA LEU A 97 12.09 6.33 4.36
C LEU A 97 13.44 5.61 4.22
N GLN A 98 13.78 5.16 3.03
CA GLN A 98 15.05 4.46 2.71
C GLN A 98 15.93 5.27 1.77
N ILE A 99 15.63 6.54 1.58
CA ILE A 99 16.49 7.49 0.87
C ILE A 99 17.52 8.04 1.86
N GLN A 100 18.77 8.16 1.41
CA GLN A 100 19.87 8.75 2.13
C GLN A 100 20.50 9.85 1.28
N ASP A 101 20.48 11.05 1.80
CA ASP A 101 21.27 12.16 1.24
C ASP A 101 22.72 12.04 1.74
N VAL A 102 23.62 11.85 0.81
CA VAL A 102 25.04 11.81 1.10
C VAL A 102 25.57 13.22 1.10
N THR A 103 26.13 13.65 2.24
CA THR A 103 26.69 14.99 2.43
C THR A 103 28.14 14.89 2.82
N PRO A 104 29.06 15.75 2.27
CA PRO A 104 30.42 15.84 2.73
C PRO A 104 30.50 16.55 4.10
N LEU A 105 31.49 16.18 4.91
CA LEU A 105 31.73 16.77 6.22
C LEU A 105 32.56 18.05 6.15
N VAL A 106 33.21 18.26 5.02
CA VAL A 106 34.08 19.43 4.77
C VAL A 106 33.75 20.07 3.43
N SER A 107 34.01 21.38 3.32
CA SER A 107 33.88 22.10 2.04
C SER A 107 35.08 21.82 1.13
N GLY A 108 34.81 21.81 -0.19
CA GLY A 108 35.89 21.59 -1.14
C GLY A 108 35.41 21.47 -2.58
N ARG A 109 36.39 21.27 -3.48
CA ARG A 109 36.12 21.05 -4.91
C ARG A 109 36.06 19.59 -5.26
N VAL A 110 35.00 19.16 -5.96
CA VAL A 110 34.88 17.80 -6.49
C VAL A 110 35.96 17.55 -7.55
N GLU A 111 36.82 16.57 -7.30
CA GLU A 111 37.82 16.13 -8.26
C GLU A 111 37.29 15.06 -9.18
N ARG A 112 36.67 14.05 -8.59
CA ARG A 112 36.16 12.86 -9.32
C ARG A 112 34.87 12.32 -8.69
N LEU A 113 33.99 11.91 -9.55
CA LEU A 113 32.82 11.05 -9.22
C LEU A 113 33.14 9.61 -9.62
N SER A 114 32.99 8.65 -8.69
CA SER A 114 33.32 7.24 -8.91
C SER A 114 32.09 6.42 -9.25
N VAL A 115 30.91 7.00 -9.22
CA VAL A 115 29.62 6.32 -9.43
C VAL A 115 28.76 7.11 -10.40
N VAL A 116 27.84 6.40 -11.06
CA VAL A 116 26.82 6.96 -11.93
C VAL A 116 25.43 6.58 -11.41
N GLU A 117 24.38 7.26 -11.86
CA GLU A 117 23.01 6.92 -11.53
C GLU A 117 22.68 5.48 -11.96
N GLY A 118 21.95 4.77 -11.12
CA GLY A 118 21.67 3.33 -11.28
C GLY A 118 22.75 2.39 -10.75
N SER A 119 23.93 2.90 -10.33
CA SER A 119 24.99 2.07 -9.75
C SER A 119 24.59 1.51 -8.39
N ALA A 120 24.74 0.19 -8.20
CA ALA A 120 24.65 -0.43 -6.89
C ALA A 120 25.97 -0.22 -6.13
N VAL A 121 25.90 0.28 -4.90
CA VAL A 121 27.03 0.52 -4.01
C VAL A 121 26.88 -0.26 -2.72
N ARG A 122 28.02 -0.61 -2.10
CA ARG A 122 28.08 -1.23 -0.78
C ARG A 122 28.55 -0.21 0.25
N ALA A 123 28.27 -0.49 1.52
CA ALA A 123 28.85 0.29 2.60
C ALA A 123 30.37 0.44 2.44
N GLY A 124 30.89 1.65 2.61
CA GLY A 124 32.33 1.98 2.44
C GLY A 124 32.78 2.26 0.99
N THR A 125 31.93 2.01 -0.03
CA THR A 125 32.28 2.35 -1.43
C THR A 125 32.51 3.84 -1.57
N VAL A 126 33.63 4.24 -2.22
CA VAL A 126 33.91 5.65 -2.52
C VAL A 126 32.96 6.14 -3.60
N LEU A 127 32.21 7.18 -3.30
CA LEU A 127 31.24 7.79 -4.20
C LEU A 127 31.86 8.93 -4.99
N LEU A 128 32.60 9.79 -4.27
CA LEU A 128 33.36 10.87 -4.89
C LEU A 128 34.64 11.17 -4.08
N THR A 129 35.57 11.81 -4.72
CA THR A 129 36.75 12.42 -4.11
C THR A 129 36.72 13.94 -4.31
N MET A 130 37.11 14.67 -3.28
CA MET A 130 37.14 16.12 -3.30
C MET A 130 38.42 16.66 -2.66
N SER A 131 38.89 17.80 -3.15
CA SER A 131 40.00 18.53 -2.58
C SER A 131 39.46 19.59 -1.60
N SER A 132 39.95 19.56 -0.36
CA SER A 132 39.52 20.47 0.71
C SER A 132 40.69 21.23 1.32
N PRO A 133 40.61 22.55 1.38
CA PRO A 133 41.62 23.37 2.08
C PRO A 133 41.75 23.03 3.57
N GLU A 134 40.62 22.70 4.23
CA GLU A 134 40.62 22.32 5.64
C GLU A 134 41.39 21.00 5.87
N VAL A 135 41.21 20.02 4.99
CA VAL A 135 41.99 18.77 5.05
C VAL A 135 43.47 19.04 4.81
N ALA A 136 43.81 19.93 3.86
CA ALA A 136 45.22 20.33 3.60
C ALA A 136 45.86 20.97 4.82
N GLU A 137 45.17 21.87 5.51
CA GLU A 137 45.62 22.51 6.74
C GLU A 137 45.85 21.47 7.87
N LEU A 138 44.86 20.59 8.12
CA LEU A 138 45.00 19.54 9.13
C LEU A 138 46.16 18.60 8.84
N GLN A 139 46.41 18.27 7.58
CA GLN A 139 47.59 17.48 7.20
C GLN A 139 48.91 18.21 7.42
N GLY A 140 48.92 19.53 7.16
CA GLY A 140 50.05 20.39 7.49
C GLY A 140 50.34 20.38 9.00
N ASN A 141 49.30 20.55 9.80
CA ASN A 141 49.40 20.54 11.27
C ASN A 141 49.88 19.17 11.78
N LEU A 142 49.40 18.05 11.18
CA LEU A 142 49.84 16.69 11.53
C LEU A 142 51.34 16.51 11.27
N ARG A 143 51.85 16.94 10.12
CA ARG A 143 53.29 16.89 9.81
C ARG A 143 54.13 17.70 10.80
N ALA A 144 53.69 18.87 11.19
CA ALA A 144 54.36 19.69 12.19
C ALA A 144 54.37 19.01 13.58
N ALA A 145 53.24 18.35 13.96
CA ALA A 145 53.16 17.59 15.21
C ALA A 145 54.06 16.31 15.16
N GLU A 146 54.11 15.61 14.04
CA GLU A 146 55.01 14.46 13.84
C GLU A 146 56.50 14.86 13.93
N ALA A 147 56.88 16.02 13.37
CA ALA A 147 58.23 16.55 13.53
C ALA A 147 58.58 16.86 14.99
N ARG A 148 57.64 17.48 15.76
CA ARG A 148 57.80 17.71 17.21
C ARG A 148 57.92 16.43 18.01
N LEU A 149 57.13 15.40 17.65
CA LEU A 149 57.24 14.10 18.29
C LEU A 149 58.63 13.48 18.04
N ALA A 150 59.13 13.51 16.80
CA ALA A 150 60.46 13.00 16.49
C ALA A 150 61.58 13.75 17.27
N GLU A 151 61.46 15.06 17.45
CA GLU A 151 62.40 15.85 18.29
C GLU A 151 62.33 15.44 19.77
N ALA A 152 61.10 15.26 20.32
CA ALA A 152 60.90 14.85 21.69
C ALA A 152 61.41 13.40 21.92
N ASP A 153 61.21 12.48 20.98
CA ASP A 153 61.74 11.12 21.04
C ASP A 153 63.27 11.10 21.06
N ALA A 154 63.92 11.93 20.19
CA ALA A 154 65.37 12.04 20.15
C ALA A 154 65.92 12.61 21.46
N THR A 155 65.22 13.61 22.04
CA THR A 155 65.59 14.23 23.31
C THR A 155 65.46 13.23 24.46
N LEU A 156 64.33 12.53 24.54
CA LEU A 156 64.09 11.48 25.54
C LEU A 156 65.20 10.41 25.48
N THR A 157 65.48 9.91 24.28
CA THR A 157 66.50 8.88 24.05
C THR A 157 67.87 9.36 24.54
N ARG A 158 68.25 10.61 24.29
CA ARG A 158 69.49 11.21 24.70
C ARG A 158 69.54 11.39 26.22
N THR A 159 68.47 11.93 26.82
CA THR A 159 68.37 12.19 28.26
C THR A 159 68.40 10.85 29.04
N ARG A 160 67.68 9.82 28.57
CA ARG A 160 67.69 8.48 29.16
C ARG A 160 69.11 7.91 29.18
N ARG A 161 69.86 7.98 28.09
CA ARG A 161 71.25 7.54 28.02
C ARG A 161 72.17 8.31 29.00
N LEU A 162 72.01 9.62 29.18
CA LEU A 162 72.77 10.43 30.12
C LEU A 162 72.47 10.04 31.58
N VAL A 163 71.21 9.81 31.90
CA VAL A 163 70.81 9.29 33.26
C VAL A 163 71.38 7.92 33.54
N ASP A 164 71.33 7.02 32.55
CA ASP A 164 71.87 5.66 32.70
C ASP A 164 73.41 5.66 32.92
N LEU A 165 74.12 6.67 32.38
CA LEU A 165 75.53 6.85 32.56
C LEU A 165 75.88 7.66 33.86
N GLY A 166 74.87 8.04 34.67
CA GLY A 166 75.03 8.81 35.88
C GLY A 166 75.35 10.31 35.63
N ALA A 167 75.25 10.79 34.37
CA ALA A 167 75.59 12.16 34.01
C ALA A 167 74.35 13.07 33.82
N GLY A 168 73.13 12.53 34.03
CA GLY A 168 71.86 13.25 33.89
C GLY A 168 71.03 13.30 35.17
N ALA A 169 70.19 14.33 35.34
CA ALA A 169 69.29 14.44 36.49
C ALA A 169 67.95 13.72 36.19
N GLY A 170 67.43 12.94 37.17
CA GLY A 170 66.15 12.24 37.00
C GLY A 170 64.98 13.15 36.70
N LYS A 171 65.00 14.39 37.19
CA LYS A 171 63.94 15.39 36.85
C LYS A 171 63.88 15.70 35.35
N ASP A 172 65.05 15.68 34.66
CA ASP A 172 65.13 15.99 33.24
C ASP A 172 64.61 14.80 32.41
N LEU A 173 64.75 13.57 32.91
CA LEU A 173 64.11 12.39 32.30
C LEU A 173 62.59 12.47 32.38
N VAL A 174 62.02 12.77 33.56
CA VAL A 174 60.56 12.94 33.75
C VAL A 174 60.03 14.07 32.87
N ALA A 175 60.75 15.18 32.73
CA ALA A 175 60.38 16.27 31.84
C ALA A 175 60.38 15.85 30.37
N ALA A 176 61.40 15.10 29.93
CA ALA A 176 61.49 14.58 28.55
C ALA A 176 60.41 13.55 28.25
N GLU A 177 60.09 12.67 29.19
CA GLU A 177 58.95 11.71 29.09
C GLU A 177 57.60 12.42 28.98
N SER A 178 57.39 13.46 29.79
CA SER A 178 56.17 14.26 29.73
C SER A 178 56.03 15.01 28.39
N ALA A 179 57.10 15.57 27.87
CA ALA A 179 57.15 16.27 26.59
C ALA A 179 56.87 15.31 25.41
N GLN A 180 57.43 14.10 25.45
CA GLN A 180 57.20 13.07 24.46
C GLN A 180 55.73 12.61 24.51
N GLY A 181 55.16 12.35 25.70
CA GLY A 181 53.75 11.97 25.87
C GLY A 181 52.76 13.02 25.34
N ALA A 182 53.08 14.32 25.59
CA ALA A 182 52.28 15.44 25.06
C ALA A 182 52.31 15.48 23.52
N ALA A 183 53.50 15.37 22.91
CA ALA A 183 53.66 15.39 21.46
C ALA A 183 52.97 14.17 20.80
N GLN A 184 53.00 12.99 21.45
CA GLN A 184 52.31 11.81 20.99
C GLN A 184 50.78 11.98 21.02
N ALA A 185 50.24 12.61 22.06
CA ALA A 185 48.82 12.92 22.17
C ALA A 185 48.34 13.86 21.08
N ASP A 186 49.13 14.90 20.75
CA ASP A 186 48.82 15.85 19.68
C ASP A 186 48.75 15.15 18.32
N VAL A 187 49.70 14.26 17.99
CA VAL A 187 49.68 13.46 16.76
C VAL A 187 48.46 12.56 16.70
N ALA A 188 48.12 11.89 17.81
CA ALA A 188 46.94 11.00 17.90
C ALA A 188 45.67 11.79 17.66
N GLN A 189 45.50 12.94 18.27
CA GLN A 189 44.35 13.83 18.10
C GLN A 189 44.15 14.27 16.63
N LEU A 190 45.21 14.71 15.98
CA LEU A 190 45.13 15.16 14.59
C LEU A 190 44.83 14.01 13.63
N ARG A 191 45.38 12.82 13.87
CA ARG A 191 45.07 11.62 13.10
C ARG A 191 43.59 11.22 13.23
N GLN A 192 43.07 11.25 14.46
CA GLN A 192 41.66 10.98 14.71
C GLN A 192 40.74 11.96 14.00
N ARG A 193 41.09 13.25 14.01
CA ARG A 193 40.32 14.30 13.32
C ARG A 193 40.32 14.10 11.79
N LEU A 194 41.48 13.78 11.20
CA LEU A 194 41.56 13.47 9.76
C LEU A 194 40.78 12.20 9.40
N ALA A 195 40.84 11.16 10.21
CA ALA A 195 40.09 9.94 9.98
C ALA A 195 38.59 10.18 10.04
N ALA A 196 38.09 10.99 10.98
CA ALA A 196 36.68 11.38 11.10
C ALA A 196 36.18 12.13 9.83
N LEU A 197 37.05 12.89 9.16
CA LEU A 197 36.73 13.58 7.91
C LEU A 197 36.90 12.71 6.65
N GLY A 198 37.14 11.41 6.80
CA GLY A 198 37.36 10.47 5.68
C GLY A 198 38.66 10.72 4.90
N ALA A 199 39.57 11.52 5.45
CA ALA A 199 40.85 11.78 4.86
C ALA A 199 41.85 10.71 5.28
N SER A 200 42.57 10.13 4.31
CA SER A 200 43.67 9.21 4.61
C SER A 200 44.89 9.97 5.05
N ALA A 201 45.44 9.64 6.22
CA ALA A 201 46.76 10.04 6.61
C ALA A 201 47.79 9.19 5.83
N SER A 202 47.94 9.42 4.51
CA SER A 202 48.91 8.66 3.72
C SER A 202 50.33 9.19 4.03
N ILE A 203 51.04 8.42 4.82
CA ILE A 203 52.47 8.59 5.10
C ILE A 203 53.24 8.18 3.83
N GLY A 204 53.86 9.09 3.11
CA GLY A 204 54.77 8.73 2.03
C GLY A 204 54.70 9.55 0.73
N SER A 205 53.77 10.44 0.54
CA SER A 205 53.75 11.34 -0.61
C SER A 205 54.30 12.72 -0.24
N THR A 206 55.28 13.19 -1.00
CA THR A 206 55.81 14.56 -0.90
C THR A 206 54.77 15.63 -1.30
N ALA A 207 53.69 15.24 -1.94
CA ALA A 207 52.56 16.09 -2.23
C ALA A 207 51.55 16.05 -1.10
N VAL A 208 51.08 17.22 -0.65
CA VAL A 208 49.96 17.36 0.30
C VAL A 208 48.73 16.88 -0.44
N ALA A 209 48.32 15.64 -0.21
CA ALA A 209 47.05 15.13 -0.75
C ALA A 209 45.91 15.79 0.03
N SER A 210 45.43 16.94 -0.43
CA SER A 210 44.29 17.66 0.15
C SER A 210 42.94 16.95 -0.09
N THR A 211 43.02 15.70 -0.53
CA THR A 211 41.84 14.94 -0.97
C THR A 211 41.18 14.19 0.19
N THR A 212 39.86 14.28 0.23
CA THR A 212 38.99 13.45 1.08
C THR A 212 38.03 12.65 0.21
N SER A 213 37.57 11.54 0.74
CA SER A 213 36.64 10.63 0.05
C SER A 213 35.31 10.60 0.78
N VAL A 214 34.23 10.85 0.05
CA VAL A 214 32.86 10.63 0.53
C VAL A 214 32.46 9.22 0.17
N ARG A 215 31.99 8.47 1.17
CA ARG A 215 31.68 7.03 1.05
C ARG A 215 30.24 6.76 1.36
N ALA A 216 29.70 5.67 0.77
CA ALA A 216 28.39 5.18 1.10
C ALA A 216 28.36 4.65 2.54
N ALA A 217 27.37 5.05 3.34
CA ALA A 217 27.17 4.58 4.71
C ALA A 217 26.55 3.16 4.74
N SER A 218 25.74 2.82 3.75
CA SER A 218 25.03 1.55 3.63
C SER A 218 25.05 1.04 2.19
N SER A 219 24.63 -0.21 2.00
CA SER A 219 24.39 -0.77 0.67
C SER A 219 23.11 -0.17 0.08
N ALA A 220 23.21 0.42 -1.11
CA ALA A 220 22.11 1.14 -1.75
C ALA A 220 22.35 1.26 -3.27
N THR A 221 21.40 1.86 -3.97
CA THR A 221 21.52 2.26 -5.38
C THR A 221 21.57 3.78 -5.49
N VAL A 222 22.41 4.30 -6.35
CA VAL A 222 22.48 5.75 -6.66
C VAL A 222 21.22 6.11 -7.46
N ILE A 223 20.34 6.93 -6.89
CA ILE A 223 19.13 7.38 -7.58
C ILE A 223 19.28 8.75 -8.24
N GLU A 224 20.11 9.60 -7.67
CA GLU A 224 20.31 10.95 -8.19
C GLU A 224 21.72 11.46 -7.88
N ARG A 225 22.29 12.19 -8.82
CA ARG A 225 23.58 12.85 -8.68
C ARG A 225 23.37 14.35 -8.76
N LEU A 226 23.64 15.06 -7.67
CA LEU A 226 23.37 16.50 -7.51
C LEU A 226 24.59 17.40 -7.87
N VAL A 227 25.76 16.79 -8.12
CA VAL A 227 27.00 17.53 -8.31
C VAL A 227 27.78 17.03 -9.51
N ASN A 228 28.66 17.90 -10.02
CA ASN A 228 29.53 17.62 -11.15
C ASN A 228 31.03 17.75 -10.76
N PRO A 229 31.93 17.04 -11.46
CA PRO A 229 33.35 17.25 -11.31
C PRO A 229 33.74 18.72 -11.55
N GLY A 230 34.65 19.26 -10.73
CA GLY A 230 35.08 20.66 -10.77
C GLY A 230 34.21 21.63 -9.96
N GLN A 231 33.04 21.24 -9.50
CA GLN A 231 32.13 22.06 -8.71
C GLN A 231 32.68 22.23 -7.28
N TRP A 232 32.50 23.41 -6.71
CA TRP A 232 32.73 23.67 -5.28
C TRP A 232 31.48 23.32 -4.49
N ILE A 233 31.65 22.63 -3.37
CA ILE A 233 30.58 22.18 -2.49
C ILE A 233 30.86 22.60 -1.06
N GLU A 234 29.84 23.03 -0.36
CA GLU A 234 29.90 23.32 1.07
C GLU A 234 29.61 22.08 1.92
N ALA A 235 30.16 22.02 3.11
CA ALA A 235 29.88 20.96 4.09
C ALA A 235 28.38 20.90 4.39
N GLY A 236 27.81 19.67 4.46
CA GLY A 236 26.40 19.46 4.71
C GLY A 236 25.48 19.54 3.49
N THR A 237 25.99 19.96 2.31
CA THR A 237 25.22 19.97 1.07
C THR A 237 25.06 18.55 0.51
N ALA A 238 23.87 18.14 0.14
CA ALA A 238 23.64 16.85 -0.50
C ALA A 238 24.34 16.77 -1.85
N VAL A 239 25.11 15.71 -2.08
CA VAL A 239 25.90 15.50 -3.30
C VAL A 239 25.38 14.34 -4.14
N ILE A 240 24.87 13.31 -3.49
CA ILE A 240 24.33 12.09 -4.10
C ILE A 240 23.17 11.63 -3.25
N LYS A 241 22.07 11.21 -3.90
CA LYS A 241 20.98 10.50 -3.22
C LYS A 241 21.13 9.01 -3.45
N LEU A 242 21.10 8.26 -2.38
CA LEU A 242 21.10 6.81 -2.36
C LEU A 242 19.75 6.30 -1.89
N ALA A 243 19.25 5.21 -2.47
CA ALA A 243 18.06 4.52 -1.99
C ALA A 243 18.28 3.02 -1.90
N ASN A 244 17.74 2.42 -0.86
CA ASN A 244 17.62 0.97 -0.81
C ASN A 244 16.37 0.55 -1.59
N LEU A 245 16.58 -0.09 -2.73
CA LEU A 245 15.51 -0.51 -3.64
C LEU A 245 15.04 -1.96 -3.41
N SER A 246 15.40 -2.59 -2.30
CA SER A 246 14.87 -3.92 -1.93
C SER A 246 13.37 -3.90 -1.64
N THR A 247 12.86 -2.73 -1.25
CA THR A 247 11.44 -2.41 -1.08
C THR A 247 11.19 -1.07 -1.77
N VAL A 248 10.17 -1.01 -2.58
CA VAL A 248 9.76 0.20 -3.30
C VAL A 248 8.33 0.57 -2.93
N TRP A 249 7.95 1.78 -3.19
CA TRP A 249 6.57 2.20 -3.14
C TRP A 249 5.95 2.17 -4.53
N VAL A 250 4.69 1.79 -4.59
CA VAL A 250 3.82 2.06 -5.71
C VAL A 250 2.84 3.14 -5.27
N VAL A 251 2.94 4.29 -5.88
CA VAL A 251 2.05 5.43 -5.60
C VAL A 251 0.89 5.37 -6.56
N VAL A 252 -0.31 5.31 -6.00
CA VAL A 252 -1.58 5.20 -6.73
C VAL A 252 -2.43 6.41 -6.40
N ASN A 253 -2.83 7.19 -7.39
CA ASN A 253 -3.70 8.33 -7.19
C ASN A 253 -5.16 7.89 -7.26
N LEU A 254 -5.81 7.76 -6.09
CA LEU A 254 -7.20 7.32 -6.00
C LEU A 254 -8.17 8.51 -5.96
N PRO A 255 -9.21 8.52 -6.80
CA PRO A 255 -10.29 9.50 -6.72
C PRO A 255 -10.97 9.47 -5.33
N GLU A 256 -11.39 10.65 -4.84
CA GLU A 256 -12.07 10.82 -3.55
C GLU A 256 -13.22 9.81 -3.34
N ALA A 257 -14.02 9.56 -4.37
CA ALA A 257 -15.15 8.63 -4.32
C ALA A 257 -14.74 7.17 -4.03
N ARG A 258 -13.49 6.78 -4.27
CA ARG A 258 -12.96 5.41 -4.04
C ARG A 258 -12.20 5.27 -2.72
N LEU A 259 -11.83 6.37 -2.07
CA LEU A 259 -11.09 6.35 -0.82
C LEU A 259 -11.80 5.60 0.32
N PRO A 260 -13.13 5.72 0.51
CA PRO A 260 -13.82 5.01 1.58
C PRO A 260 -13.72 3.49 1.47
N ALA A 261 -13.48 2.95 0.27
CA ALA A 261 -13.34 1.52 0.05
C ALA A 261 -11.96 0.98 0.45
N VAL A 262 -10.94 1.83 0.58
CA VAL A 262 -9.54 1.44 0.83
C VAL A 262 -9.15 1.74 2.27
N ARG A 263 -8.33 0.87 2.86
CA ARG A 263 -7.78 1.05 4.19
C ARG A 263 -6.29 0.73 4.24
N VAL A 264 -5.59 1.31 5.19
CA VAL A 264 -4.19 0.96 5.49
C VAL A 264 -4.12 -0.52 5.89
N GLY A 265 -3.12 -1.23 5.39
CA GLY A 265 -2.92 -2.66 5.56
C GLY A 265 -3.70 -3.53 4.57
N ALA A 266 -4.55 -2.96 3.70
CA ALA A 266 -5.26 -3.73 2.68
C ALA A 266 -4.28 -4.46 1.75
N PRO A 267 -4.53 -5.74 1.40
CA PRO A 267 -3.73 -6.45 0.41
C PRO A 267 -3.93 -5.84 -0.97
N VAL A 268 -2.85 -5.85 -1.74
CA VAL A 268 -2.80 -5.25 -3.07
C VAL A 268 -2.13 -6.22 -4.03
N GLU A 269 -2.77 -6.48 -5.16
CA GLU A 269 -2.18 -7.16 -6.31
C GLU A 269 -1.67 -6.11 -7.30
N ILE A 270 -0.40 -6.22 -7.67
CA ILE A 270 0.25 -5.31 -8.60
C ILE A 270 0.64 -6.10 -9.84
N ARG A 271 0.10 -5.70 -10.98
CA ARG A 271 0.42 -6.31 -12.27
C ARG A 271 1.35 -5.39 -13.05
N VAL A 272 2.48 -5.94 -13.46
CA VAL A 272 3.52 -5.20 -14.17
C VAL A 272 3.55 -5.64 -15.62
N ALA A 273 2.93 -4.86 -16.49
CA ALA A 273 2.84 -5.17 -17.93
C ALA A 273 4.24 -5.31 -18.60
N ALA A 274 5.19 -4.49 -18.19
CA ALA A 274 6.56 -4.50 -18.70
C ALA A 274 7.36 -5.76 -18.29
N LEU A 275 6.84 -6.61 -17.40
CA LEU A 275 7.46 -7.84 -16.90
C LEU A 275 6.54 -9.05 -17.17
N ASP A 276 6.04 -9.20 -18.39
CA ASP A 276 5.17 -10.32 -18.79
C ASP A 276 3.94 -10.51 -17.87
N ASN A 277 3.35 -9.42 -17.43
CA ASN A 277 2.20 -9.41 -16.51
C ASN A 277 2.43 -10.17 -15.18
N ILE A 278 3.64 -10.14 -14.67
CA ILE A 278 3.93 -10.70 -13.35
C ILE A 278 3.06 -10.01 -12.31
N VAL A 279 2.47 -10.82 -11.43
CA VAL A 279 1.70 -10.35 -10.28
C VAL A 279 2.62 -10.32 -9.05
N ILE A 280 2.70 -9.16 -8.43
CA ILE A 280 3.45 -8.94 -7.19
C ILE A 280 2.45 -8.50 -6.12
N ASN A 281 2.55 -9.09 -4.93
CA ASN A 281 1.69 -8.72 -3.82
C ASN A 281 2.35 -7.63 -2.97
N GLY A 282 1.54 -6.65 -2.60
CA GLY A 282 1.91 -5.55 -1.71
C GLY A 282 0.85 -5.31 -0.64
N LYS A 283 1.06 -4.26 0.14
CA LYS A 283 0.08 -3.78 1.13
C LYS A 283 0.00 -2.26 1.10
N VAL A 284 -1.19 -1.73 1.31
CA VAL A 284 -1.37 -0.29 1.51
C VAL A 284 -0.62 0.13 2.77
N ALA A 285 0.46 0.88 2.61
CA ALA A 285 1.27 1.38 3.72
C ALA A 285 0.69 2.68 4.30
N TYR A 286 0.23 3.57 3.42
CA TYR A 286 -0.25 4.89 3.82
C TYR A 286 -1.25 5.45 2.82
N ILE A 287 -2.22 6.21 3.31
CA ILE A 287 -3.20 6.96 2.52
C ILE A 287 -3.02 8.41 2.92
N GLU A 288 -2.70 9.28 1.97
CA GLU A 288 -2.53 10.69 2.28
C GLU A 288 -3.85 11.36 2.69
N SER A 289 -3.78 12.17 3.74
CA SER A 289 -4.93 12.92 4.24
C SER A 289 -5.23 14.17 3.41
N HIS A 290 -4.35 14.50 2.49
CA HIS A 290 -4.43 15.65 1.61
C HIS A 290 -4.90 15.19 0.22
N LEU A 291 -5.89 15.87 -0.33
CA LEU A 291 -6.35 15.71 -1.70
C LEU A 291 -5.64 16.69 -2.61
N ASP A 292 -5.15 16.22 -3.73
CA ASP A 292 -4.74 17.10 -4.81
C ASP A 292 -5.97 17.82 -5.36
N ALA A 293 -5.96 19.16 -5.29
CA ALA A 293 -7.11 19.99 -5.63
C ALA A 293 -7.42 20.01 -7.14
N GLU A 294 -6.41 19.78 -7.98
CA GLU A 294 -6.54 19.77 -9.44
C GLU A 294 -7.15 18.47 -9.95
N THR A 295 -6.65 17.34 -9.45
CA THR A 295 -7.05 16.00 -9.88
C THR A 295 -8.15 15.39 -9.03
N ARG A 296 -8.42 15.94 -7.84
CA ARG A 296 -9.32 15.40 -6.81
C ARG A 296 -8.99 13.96 -6.45
N THR A 297 -7.70 13.66 -6.36
CA THR A 297 -7.20 12.34 -5.97
C THR A 297 -6.36 12.44 -4.71
N ALA A 298 -6.30 11.35 -3.95
CA ALA A 298 -5.34 11.19 -2.86
C ALA A 298 -4.28 10.17 -3.25
N PRO A 299 -3.00 10.45 -3.02
CA PRO A 299 -1.95 9.48 -3.17
C PRO A 299 -2.10 8.36 -2.13
N VAL A 300 -2.10 7.11 -2.60
CA VAL A 300 -2.06 5.91 -1.77
C VAL A 300 -0.72 5.23 -2.03
N ARG A 301 0.07 5.07 -0.97
CA ARG A 301 1.38 4.42 -1.04
C ARG A 301 1.25 2.94 -0.70
N VAL A 302 1.63 2.11 -1.63
CA VAL A 302 1.64 0.64 -1.48
C VAL A 302 3.08 0.20 -1.34
N GLU A 303 3.39 -0.47 -0.24
CA GLU A 303 4.72 -1.04 -0.03
C GLU A 303 4.84 -2.39 -0.75
N VAL A 304 5.91 -2.54 -1.51
CA VAL A 304 6.12 -3.66 -2.41
C VAL A 304 7.54 -4.21 -2.27
N PRO A 305 7.71 -5.49 -1.94
CA PRO A 305 9.03 -6.14 -2.00
C PRO A 305 9.54 -6.16 -3.44
N ASN A 306 10.83 -5.84 -3.61
CA ASN A 306 11.48 -5.80 -4.92
C ASN A 306 12.72 -6.70 -4.98
N PRO A 307 12.56 -8.03 -4.87
CA PRO A 307 13.68 -8.96 -4.95
C PRO A 307 14.33 -8.92 -6.32
N GLY A 308 15.65 -8.80 -6.32
CA GLY A 308 16.44 -8.70 -7.56
C GLY A 308 16.28 -7.38 -8.31
N HIS A 309 15.70 -6.34 -7.68
CA HIS A 309 15.53 -4.99 -8.23
C HIS A 309 14.82 -4.97 -9.59
N ARG A 310 13.81 -5.85 -9.77
CA ARG A 310 13.06 -6.00 -11.03
C ARG A 310 12.14 -4.82 -11.31
N LEU A 311 11.55 -4.24 -10.26
CA LEU A 311 10.80 -3.00 -10.35
C LEU A 311 11.77 -1.83 -10.40
N ARG A 312 11.69 -1.06 -11.47
CA ARG A 312 12.49 0.15 -11.65
C ARG A 312 11.66 1.38 -11.32
N ILE A 313 12.29 2.38 -10.74
CA ILE A 313 11.68 3.69 -10.49
C ILE A 313 11.12 4.25 -11.80
N GLY A 314 9.91 4.82 -11.76
CA GLY A 314 9.21 5.36 -12.91
C GLY A 314 8.41 4.34 -13.73
N MET A 315 8.44 3.03 -13.39
CA MET A 315 7.58 2.05 -14.06
C MET A 315 6.10 2.28 -13.73
N PHE A 316 5.25 2.19 -14.75
CA PHE A 316 3.80 2.15 -14.59
C PHE A 316 3.32 0.73 -14.33
N VAL A 317 2.38 0.60 -13.42
CA VAL A 317 1.81 -0.68 -12.99
C VAL A 317 0.30 -0.56 -12.83
N GLU A 318 -0.41 -1.68 -13.04
CA GLU A 318 -1.81 -1.79 -12.67
C GLU A 318 -1.91 -2.32 -11.24
N VAL A 319 -2.74 -1.68 -10.47
CA VAL A 319 -2.92 -1.97 -9.03
C VAL A 319 -4.36 -2.33 -8.77
N ALA A 320 -4.59 -3.47 -8.12
CA ALA A 320 -5.88 -3.90 -7.64
C ALA A 320 -5.84 -4.00 -6.12
N ILE A 321 -6.47 -3.07 -5.44
CA ILE A 321 -6.55 -2.99 -3.97
C ILE A 321 -7.80 -3.74 -3.53
N GLU A 322 -7.64 -4.67 -2.60
CA GLU A 322 -8.77 -5.33 -1.95
C GLU A 322 -9.43 -4.34 -0.99
N GLY A 323 -10.63 -3.93 -1.34
CA GLY A 323 -11.41 -2.96 -0.57
C GLY A 323 -12.02 -3.54 0.70
N GLN A 324 -12.78 -2.71 1.38
CA GLN A 324 -13.50 -3.12 2.58
C GLN A 324 -14.61 -4.10 2.22
N ARG A 325 -14.85 -5.04 3.13
CA ARG A 325 -16.05 -5.88 3.07
C ARG A 325 -17.25 -5.02 3.39
N THR A 326 -18.13 -4.85 2.41
CA THR A 326 -19.32 -4.00 2.55
C THR A 326 -20.56 -4.90 2.64
N GLY A 327 -21.39 -4.69 3.66
CA GLY A 327 -22.61 -5.46 3.87
C GLY A 327 -22.40 -6.83 4.53
N GLY A 328 -23.51 -7.51 4.84
CA GLY A 328 -23.53 -8.90 5.28
C GLY A 328 -23.24 -9.87 4.13
N ASP A 329 -23.23 -11.17 4.44
CA ASP A 329 -23.08 -12.19 3.42
C ASP A 329 -24.25 -12.12 2.40
N GLN A 330 -23.90 -12.01 1.13
CA GLN A 330 -24.84 -11.91 0.01
C GLN A 330 -24.67 -13.11 -0.93
N LEU A 331 -25.77 -13.51 -1.57
CA LEU A 331 -25.72 -14.54 -2.60
C LEU A 331 -25.11 -13.92 -3.87
N MET A 332 -24.14 -14.59 -4.45
CA MET A 332 -23.42 -14.12 -5.63
C MET A 332 -23.34 -15.22 -6.69
N ILE A 333 -23.59 -14.83 -7.93
CA ILE A 333 -23.43 -15.67 -9.12
C ILE A 333 -22.57 -14.95 -10.16
N PRO A 334 -21.89 -15.65 -11.08
CA PRO A 334 -21.25 -15.01 -12.22
C PRO A 334 -22.27 -14.22 -13.04
N SER A 335 -21.93 -13.01 -13.45
CA SER A 335 -22.83 -12.17 -14.28
C SER A 335 -23.24 -12.88 -15.58
N ALA A 336 -22.37 -13.74 -16.12
CA ALA A 336 -22.67 -14.56 -17.29
C ALA A 336 -23.78 -15.61 -17.08
N ALA A 337 -24.09 -15.97 -15.82
CA ALA A 337 -25.18 -16.88 -15.50
C ALA A 337 -26.56 -16.24 -15.67
N VAL A 338 -26.63 -14.92 -15.64
CA VAL A 338 -27.87 -14.17 -15.73
C VAL A 338 -28.34 -14.09 -17.19
N GLN A 339 -29.56 -14.48 -17.46
CA GLN A 339 -30.19 -14.37 -18.77
C GLN A 339 -31.45 -13.52 -18.69
N ARG A 340 -31.69 -12.74 -19.75
CA ARG A 340 -32.91 -11.94 -19.85
C ARG A 340 -33.82 -12.55 -20.92
N ILE A 341 -35.06 -12.89 -20.56
CA ILE A 341 -36.07 -13.47 -21.44
C ILE A 341 -37.30 -12.54 -21.41
N GLY A 342 -37.47 -11.75 -22.47
CA GLY A 342 -38.47 -10.69 -22.45
C GLY A 342 -38.16 -9.67 -21.35
N GLU A 343 -39.11 -9.50 -20.45
CA GLU A 343 -38.96 -8.64 -19.25
C GLU A 343 -38.43 -9.36 -18.02
N ARG A 344 -38.39 -10.72 -18.06
CA ARG A 344 -37.93 -11.55 -16.93
C ARG A 344 -36.42 -11.67 -16.90
N THR A 345 -35.86 -11.60 -15.71
CA THR A 345 -34.45 -11.91 -15.46
C THR A 345 -34.36 -13.26 -14.79
N VAL A 346 -33.71 -14.23 -15.44
CA VAL A 346 -33.71 -15.63 -15.04
C VAL A 346 -32.32 -16.21 -14.96
N VAL A 347 -32.24 -17.31 -14.17
CA VAL A 347 -31.08 -18.22 -14.17
C VAL A 347 -31.55 -19.62 -14.46
N PHE A 348 -30.69 -20.45 -15.08
CA PHE A 348 -30.94 -21.86 -15.31
C PHE A 348 -30.31 -22.70 -14.21
N VAL A 349 -31.09 -23.41 -13.45
CA VAL A 349 -30.67 -24.32 -12.37
C VAL A 349 -30.78 -25.76 -12.88
N PRO A 350 -29.69 -26.54 -12.93
CA PRO A 350 -29.75 -27.92 -13.37
C PRO A 350 -30.55 -28.75 -12.35
N LEU A 351 -31.45 -29.61 -12.83
CA LEU A 351 -32.11 -30.64 -12.08
C LEU A 351 -31.27 -31.93 -12.08
N ASP A 352 -31.61 -32.88 -11.20
CA ASP A 352 -30.89 -34.16 -11.06
C ASP A 352 -30.92 -35.03 -12.33
N ASP A 353 -31.94 -34.86 -13.16
CA ASP A 353 -32.03 -35.54 -14.45
C ASP A 353 -31.17 -34.82 -15.51
N ALA A 354 -30.37 -35.60 -16.22
CA ALA A 354 -29.50 -35.09 -17.27
C ALA A 354 -30.30 -34.41 -18.39
N GLY A 355 -30.05 -33.10 -18.56
CA GLY A 355 -30.71 -32.33 -19.62
C GLY A 355 -31.92 -31.55 -19.19
N LYS A 356 -32.30 -31.59 -17.92
CA LYS A 356 -33.39 -30.79 -17.39
C LYS A 356 -32.86 -29.60 -16.62
N PHE A 357 -33.44 -28.46 -16.87
CA PHE A 357 -33.12 -27.20 -16.21
C PHE A 357 -34.39 -26.53 -15.71
N GLN A 358 -34.35 -26.05 -14.50
CA GLN A 358 -35.37 -25.18 -13.95
C GLN A 358 -35.06 -23.74 -14.31
N ILE A 359 -36.00 -23.04 -14.92
CA ILE A 359 -35.92 -21.61 -15.19
C ILE A 359 -36.45 -20.91 -13.93
N ARG A 360 -35.61 -20.10 -13.33
CA ARG A 360 -35.97 -19.44 -12.08
C ARG A 360 -35.76 -17.94 -12.20
N ASP A 361 -36.78 -17.16 -11.90
CA ASP A 361 -36.70 -15.72 -11.82
C ASP A 361 -35.81 -15.31 -10.66
N VAL A 362 -34.98 -14.29 -10.91
CA VAL A 362 -34.08 -13.74 -9.93
C VAL A 362 -34.22 -12.23 -9.87
N GLU A 363 -34.22 -11.70 -8.67
CA GLU A 363 -34.04 -10.29 -8.44
C GLU A 363 -32.55 -10.01 -8.21
N LEU A 364 -32.03 -9.06 -8.95
CA LEU A 364 -30.60 -8.75 -8.95
C LEU A 364 -30.32 -7.46 -8.21
N GLY A 365 -29.22 -7.48 -7.47
CA GLY A 365 -28.58 -6.29 -6.93
C GLY A 365 -27.42 -5.81 -7.81
N ASP A 366 -26.45 -5.19 -7.17
CA ASP A 366 -25.27 -4.62 -7.84
C ASP A 366 -24.39 -5.68 -8.50
N GLU A 367 -23.68 -5.26 -9.52
CA GLU A 367 -22.64 -6.03 -10.19
C GLU A 367 -21.25 -5.51 -9.79
N PHE A 368 -20.35 -6.45 -9.48
CA PHE A 368 -18.96 -6.14 -9.18
C PHE A 368 -18.06 -7.33 -9.51
N ASP A 369 -16.90 -7.05 -10.03
CA ASP A 369 -15.84 -8.04 -10.35
C ASP A 369 -16.36 -9.26 -11.16
N GLY A 370 -17.29 -9.03 -12.10
CA GLY A 370 -17.89 -10.10 -12.91
C GLY A 370 -18.89 -11.00 -12.14
N LEU A 371 -19.22 -10.64 -10.92
CA LEU A 371 -20.25 -11.27 -10.09
C LEU A 371 -21.45 -10.36 -9.96
N ARG A 372 -22.65 -10.97 -9.87
CA ARG A 372 -23.90 -10.26 -9.64
C ARG A 372 -24.48 -10.72 -8.30
N VAL A 373 -24.87 -9.76 -7.47
CA VAL A 373 -25.62 -10.05 -6.23
C VAL A 373 -27.01 -10.53 -6.61
N VAL A 374 -27.49 -11.57 -5.95
CA VAL A 374 -28.87 -12.06 -6.09
C VAL A 374 -29.61 -11.80 -4.78
N LEU A 375 -30.69 -11.05 -4.87
CA LEU A 375 -31.54 -10.71 -3.73
C LEU A 375 -32.52 -11.84 -3.42
N THR A 376 -33.14 -12.39 -4.47
CA THR A 376 -34.11 -13.49 -4.39
C THR A 376 -33.97 -14.46 -5.57
N GLY A 377 -34.43 -15.68 -5.41
CA GLY A 377 -34.55 -16.66 -6.50
C GLY A 377 -33.56 -17.83 -6.46
N VAL A 378 -32.44 -17.75 -5.74
CA VAL A 378 -31.48 -18.86 -5.59
C VAL A 378 -31.07 -19.06 -4.14
N ARG A 379 -30.44 -20.20 -3.84
CA ARG A 379 -29.95 -20.55 -2.51
C ARG A 379 -28.44 -20.75 -2.52
N ALA A 380 -27.79 -20.50 -1.39
CA ALA A 380 -26.37 -20.78 -1.23
C ALA A 380 -26.06 -22.25 -1.50
N GLY A 381 -25.00 -22.51 -2.27
CA GLY A 381 -24.59 -23.87 -2.65
C GLY A 381 -25.33 -24.45 -3.86
N GLU A 382 -26.38 -23.80 -4.36
CA GLU A 382 -27.04 -24.26 -5.61
C GLU A 382 -26.07 -24.07 -6.81
N ARG A 383 -26.27 -24.88 -7.84
CA ARG A 383 -25.53 -24.76 -9.10
C ARG A 383 -26.38 -24.01 -10.12
N VAL A 384 -25.78 -23.08 -10.82
CA VAL A 384 -26.40 -22.33 -11.91
C VAL A 384 -25.54 -22.45 -13.17
N VAL A 385 -26.15 -22.36 -14.33
CA VAL A 385 -25.44 -22.37 -15.62
C VAL A 385 -24.72 -21.05 -15.79
N SER A 386 -23.39 -21.08 -15.84
CA SER A 386 -22.54 -19.88 -16.02
C SER A 386 -22.14 -19.67 -17.50
N LYS A 387 -22.06 -20.75 -18.29
CA LYS A 387 -21.77 -20.71 -19.73
C LYS A 387 -22.73 -21.59 -20.50
N GLY A 388 -23.07 -21.23 -21.73
CA GLY A 388 -24.08 -21.91 -22.53
C GLY A 388 -25.52 -21.47 -22.26
N GLY A 389 -25.75 -20.54 -21.33
CA GLY A 389 -27.10 -20.00 -21.01
C GLY A 389 -27.82 -19.39 -22.21
N PHE A 390 -27.10 -18.79 -23.17
CA PHE A 390 -27.70 -18.28 -24.40
C PHE A 390 -28.30 -19.40 -25.27
N THR A 391 -27.65 -20.56 -25.35
CA THR A 391 -28.17 -21.71 -26.08
C THR A 391 -29.45 -22.26 -25.42
N LEU A 392 -29.49 -22.34 -24.09
CA LEU A 392 -30.68 -22.72 -23.32
C LEU A 392 -31.82 -21.73 -23.56
N LYS A 393 -31.54 -20.43 -23.52
CA LYS A 393 -32.51 -19.38 -23.86
C LYS A 393 -33.07 -19.55 -25.27
N SER A 394 -32.22 -19.84 -26.25
CA SER A 394 -32.64 -20.03 -27.66
C SER A 394 -33.53 -21.28 -27.83
N GLN A 395 -33.25 -22.34 -27.08
CA GLN A 395 -34.10 -23.56 -27.09
C GLN A 395 -35.46 -23.29 -26.46
N LEU A 396 -35.50 -22.55 -25.36
CA LEU A 396 -36.76 -22.16 -24.72
C LEU A 396 -37.65 -21.34 -25.67
N LEU A 397 -37.08 -20.33 -26.32
CA LEU A 397 -37.84 -19.51 -27.26
C LEU A 397 -38.35 -20.32 -28.48
N LYS A 398 -37.54 -21.27 -29.01
CA LYS A 398 -38.00 -22.15 -30.07
C LYS A 398 -39.14 -23.07 -29.64
N GLY A 399 -39.14 -23.55 -28.40
CA GLY A 399 -40.25 -24.34 -27.85
C GLY A 399 -41.57 -23.55 -27.78
N GLN A 400 -41.48 -22.29 -27.33
CA GLN A 400 -42.66 -21.40 -27.24
C GLN A 400 -43.25 -21.04 -28.59
N PHE A 401 -42.42 -20.82 -29.64
CA PHE A 401 -42.90 -20.53 -30.98
C PHE A 401 -43.33 -21.77 -31.76
N GLY A 402 -42.92 -23.00 -31.35
CA GLY A 402 -43.32 -24.25 -31.97
C GLY A 402 -44.72 -24.73 -31.56
N GLU A 403 -45.15 -24.39 -30.34
CA GLU A 403 -46.53 -24.75 -29.85
C GLU A 403 -47.61 -23.84 -30.46
N ASP A 404 -47.32 -22.62 -30.84
CA ASP A 404 -48.28 -21.71 -31.46
C ASP A 404 -48.62 -22.09 -32.92
N GLU A 405 -47.73 -22.79 -33.63
CA GLU A 405 -47.99 -23.27 -35.01
C GLU A 405 -48.88 -24.55 -35.04
N GLU A 406 -48.86 -25.41 -33.99
CA GLU A 406 -49.72 -26.60 -33.92
C GLU A 406 -51.16 -26.29 -33.55
N LEU A 407 -51.43 -25.20 -32.84
CA LEU A 407 -52.78 -24.79 -32.46
C LEU A 407 -53.51 -23.99 -33.52
N GLY A 408 -52.79 -23.39 -34.49
CA GLY A 408 -53.39 -22.65 -35.63
C GLY A 408 -53.78 -23.49 -36.85
N GLY A 409 -53.47 -24.81 -36.87
CA GLY A 409 -53.69 -25.68 -38.00
C GLY A 409 -54.98 -26.54 -38.01
N LYS A 410 -55.91 -26.34 -37.06
CA LYS A 410 -57.12 -27.18 -36.91
C LYS A 410 -58.45 -26.47 -37.14
N GLU A 411 -58.44 -25.33 -37.82
CA GLU A 411 -59.64 -24.68 -38.36
C GLU A 411 -59.45 -24.31 -39.83
N ARG A 412 -59.63 -25.31 -40.73
CA ARG A 412 -60.09 -25.13 -42.10
C ARG A 412 -60.70 -26.43 -42.64
#